data_d40a6cd6a1f816caf2109e61425c3c31
#
_entry.id   d40a6cd6a1f816caf2109e61425c3c31
#
_cell.length_a   1.000
_cell.length_b   1.000
_cell.length_c   1.000
_cell.angle_alpha   90.00
_cell.angle_beta   90.00
_cell.angle_gamma   90.00
#
_symmetry.space_group_name_H-M   'P 1'
#
loop_
_entity.id
_entity.type
_entity.pdbx_description
1 polymer ?
#
loop_
_entity_poly.entity_id
_entity_poly.type
_entity_poly.pdbx_seq_one_letter_code
_entity_poly.pdbx_strand_id
1 'polypeptide(L)'
;LSAPSYRVVFSPEAHDQLAALEDAIAAGAPRTPAEYVDAIVTFCEQLARFPAHGVPRDDLLNGLRVTHYRSRTVIAYRISGDQVAILGVYYGGQDYVADFRASFDD
;
A
#
# COMPACT_ATOMS: atom_id res chain seq x y z
N LEU A 1 -8.47 -24.34 -16.61
CA LEU A 1 -8.49 -23.96 -15.21
C LEU A 1 -7.70 -22.69 -15.01
N SER A 2 -8.35 -21.70 -14.48
CA SER A 2 -7.67 -20.46 -14.14
C SER A 2 -7.01 -20.57 -12.77
N ALA A 3 -5.87 -19.91 -12.61
CA ALA A 3 -5.24 -19.78 -11.31
C ALA A 3 -6.18 -19.00 -10.37
N PRO A 4 -6.11 -19.25 -9.06
CA PRO A 4 -6.92 -18.48 -8.13
C PRO A 4 -6.59 -16.98 -8.28
N SER A 5 -7.65 -16.20 -8.33
CA SER A 5 -7.52 -14.75 -8.39
C SER A 5 -7.63 -14.19 -7.00
N TYR A 6 -6.66 -13.36 -6.62
CA TYR A 6 -6.75 -12.62 -5.38
C TYR A 6 -7.57 -11.35 -5.61
N ARG A 7 -8.23 -10.89 -4.56
CA ARG A 7 -8.93 -9.62 -4.58
C ARG A 7 -8.13 -8.61 -3.76
N VAL A 8 -7.95 -7.42 -4.31
CA VAL A 8 -7.26 -6.36 -3.60
C VAL A 8 -8.30 -5.54 -2.85
N VAL A 9 -8.10 -5.38 -1.55
CA VAL A 9 -8.96 -4.56 -0.71
C VAL A 9 -8.09 -3.56 0.03
N PHE A 10 -8.63 -2.37 0.26
CA PHE A 10 -7.92 -1.30 0.96
C PHE A 10 -8.52 -1.13 2.36
N SER A 11 -7.66 -1.11 3.37
CA SER A 11 -8.10 -0.84 4.73
C SER A 11 -8.62 0.60 4.82
N PRO A 12 -9.43 0.92 5.84
CA PRO A 12 -9.85 2.32 6.05
C PRO A 12 -8.66 3.27 6.15
N GLU A 13 -7.59 2.85 6.83
CA GLU A 13 -6.37 3.65 6.98
C GLU A 13 -5.70 3.90 5.63
N ALA A 14 -5.59 2.85 4.81
CA ALA A 14 -4.99 3.00 3.48
C ALA A 14 -5.84 3.91 2.60
N HIS A 15 -7.16 3.80 2.70
CA HIS A 15 -8.08 4.65 1.95
C HIS A 15 -7.89 6.12 2.34
N ASP A 16 -7.81 6.40 3.65
CA ASP A 16 -7.59 7.75 4.15
C ASP A 16 -6.22 8.30 3.71
N GLN A 17 -5.21 7.44 3.68
CA GLN A 17 -3.87 7.82 3.25
C GLN A 17 -3.84 8.18 1.76
N LEU A 18 -4.61 7.48 0.93
CA LEU A 18 -4.73 7.84 -0.48
C LEU A 18 -5.37 9.21 -0.67
N ALA A 19 -6.40 9.51 0.12
CA ALA A 19 -7.04 10.81 0.07
C ALA A 19 -6.08 11.92 0.53
N ALA A 20 -5.34 11.68 1.60
CA ALA A 20 -4.36 12.64 2.10
C ALA A 20 -3.22 12.84 1.10
N LEU A 21 -2.84 11.79 0.39
CA LEU A 21 -1.81 11.86 -0.64
C LEU A 21 -2.24 12.76 -1.79
N GLU A 22 -3.51 12.67 -2.19
CA GLU A 22 -4.05 13.53 -3.25
C GLU A 22 -3.91 15.00 -2.86
N ASP A 23 -4.25 15.33 -1.60
CA ASP A 23 -4.13 16.68 -1.10
C ASP A 23 -2.67 17.15 -1.04
N ALA A 24 -1.78 16.28 -0.59
CA ALA A 24 -0.36 16.61 -0.47
C ALA A 24 0.27 16.86 -1.85
N ILE A 25 -0.10 16.08 -2.85
CA ILE A 25 0.41 16.26 -4.21
C ILE A 25 -0.15 17.54 -4.82
N ALA A 26 -1.42 17.83 -4.58
CA ALA A 26 -2.05 19.04 -5.08
C ALA A 26 -1.34 20.31 -4.61
N ALA A 27 -0.78 20.27 -3.39
CA ALA A 27 -0.10 21.42 -2.81
C ALA A 27 1.26 21.71 -3.44
N GLY A 28 1.92 20.74 -4.06
CA GLY A 28 3.29 20.92 -4.48
C GLY A 28 3.71 20.38 -5.84
N ALA A 29 2.81 19.78 -6.61
CA ALA A 29 3.21 19.08 -7.82
C ALA A 29 2.58 19.65 -9.09
N PRO A 30 3.33 19.61 -10.21
CA PRO A 30 2.79 20.01 -11.50
C PRO A 30 1.85 18.96 -12.12
N ARG A 31 1.81 17.74 -11.57
CA ARG A 31 0.97 16.68 -12.09
C ARG A 31 -0.39 16.67 -11.41
N THR A 32 -1.39 16.15 -12.12
CA THR A 32 -2.73 15.97 -11.58
C THR A 32 -2.68 14.95 -10.44
N PRO A 33 -3.06 15.34 -9.22
CA PRO A 33 -3.00 14.41 -8.07
C PRO A 33 -3.81 13.14 -8.29
N ALA A 34 -4.97 13.25 -8.91
CA ALA A 34 -5.83 12.11 -9.18
C ALA A 34 -5.14 11.08 -10.08
N GLU A 35 -4.36 11.52 -11.06
CA GLU A 35 -3.63 10.60 -11.94
C GLU A 35 -2.59 9.80 -11.17
N TYR A 36 -1.89 10.43 -10.24
CA TYR A 36 -0.89 9.76 -9.45
C TYR A 36 -1.53 8.72 -8.51
N VAL A 37 -2.62 9.10 -7.85
CA VAL A 37 -3.35 8.18 -6.97
C VAL A 37 -3.92 7.01 -7.77
N ASP A 38 -4.48 7.27 -8.95
CA ASP A 38 -4.99 6.20 -9.83
C ASP A 38 -3.88 5.23 -10.22
N ALA A 39 -2.68 5.74 -10.48
CA ALA A 39 -1.55 4.90 -10.82
C ALA A 39 -1.13 4.01 -9.63
N ILE A 40 -1.19 4.54 -8.43
CA ILE A 40 -0.90 3.76 -7.21
C ILE A 40 -1.95 2.67 -7.03
N VAL A 41 -3.23 2.99 -7.19
CA VAL A 41 -4.31 2.01 -7.07
C VAL A 41 -4.13 0.90 -8.11
N THR A 42 -3.82 1.27 -9.34
CA THR A 42 -3.56 0.29 -10.40
C THR A 42 -2.38 -0.61 -10.05
N PHE A 43 -1.32 -0.04 -9.50
CA PHE A 43 -0.17 -0.82 -9.05
C PHE A 43 -0.57 -1.80 -7.96
N CYS A 44 -1.37 -1.36 -7.00
CA CYS A 44 -1.85 -2.22 -5.92
C CYS A 44 -2.71 -3.37 -6.48
N GLU A 45 -3.54 -3.08 -7.47
CA GLU A 45 -4.38 -4.11 -8.09
C GLU A 45 -3.57 -5.18 -8.79
N GLN A 46 -2.39 -4.83 -9.27
CA GLN A 46 -1.48 -5.81 -9.89
C GLN A 46 -0.91 -6.80 -8.88
N LEU A 47 -0.94 -6.48 -7.60
CA LEU A 47 -0.52 -7.42 -6.56
C LEU A 47 -1.44 -8.63 -6.48
N ALA A 48 -2.64 -8.56 -7.06
CA ALA A 48 -3.50 -9.72 -7.16
C ALA A 48 -2.89 -10.84 -8.00
N ARG A 49 -2.01 -10.49 -8.93
CA ARG A 49 -1.32 -11.46 -9.78
C ARG A 49 -0.03 -11.99 -9.15
N PHE A 50 0.66 -11.13 -8.41
CA PHE A 50 1.95 -11.46 -7.83
C PHE A 50 1.97 -11.04 -6.35
N PRO A 51 1.15 -11.69 -5.52
CA PRO A 51 1.01 -11.22 -4.13
C PRO A 51 2.29 -11.36 -3.31
N ALA A 52 3.19 -12.25 -3.69
CA ALA A 52 4.47 -12.42 -2.99
C ALA A 52 5.56 -11.45 -3.47
N HIS A 53 5.18 -10.44 -4.26
CA HIS A 53 6.13 -9.48 -4.82
C HIS A 53 6.89 -8.68 -3.75
N GLY A 54 6.22 -8.31 -2.68
CA GLY A 54 6.82 -7.48 -1.65
C GLY A 54 7.78 -8.24 -0.76
N VAL A 55 8.63 -7.49 -0.05
CA VAL A 55 9.59 -8.03 0.91
C VAL A 55 8.87 -8.28 2.24
N PRO A 56 9.04 -9.48 2.83
CA PRO A 56 8.40 -9.75 4.13
C PRO A 56 8.93 -8.84 5.24
N ARG A 57 8.03 -8.38 6.08
CA ARG A 57 8.32 -7.57 7.25
C ARG A 57 7.53 -8.10 8.45
N ASP A 58 7.74 -9.39 8.75
CA ASP A 58 7.07 -10.03 9.88
C ASP A 58 7.47 -9.42 11.22
N ASP A 59 8.58 -8.72 11.25
CA ASP A 59 9.01 -7.99 12.44
C ASP A 59 8.06 -6.87 12.84
N LEU A 60 7.32 -6.32 11.87
CA LEU A 60 6.37 -5.24 12.13
C LEU A 60 4.95 -5.76 12.35
N LEU A 61 4.56 -6.74 11.56
CA LEU A 61 3.27 -7.39 11.66
C LEU A 61 3.38 -8.73 10.97
N ASN A 62 2.92 -9.78 11.61
CA ASN A 62 3.00 -11.11 11.02
C ASN A 62 2.31 -11.16 9.67
N GLY A 63 3.04 -11.61 8.67
CA GLY A 63 2.55 -11.71 7.30
C GLY A 63 2.62 -10.42 6.49
N LEU A 64 3.13 -9.33 7.09
CA LEU A 64 3.25 -8.06 6.39
C LEU A 64 4.28 -8.17 5.27
N ARG A 65 3.95 -7.59 4.12
CA ARG A 65 4.88 -7.41 3.02
C ARG A 65 4.91 -5.93 2.63
N VAL A 66 6.06 -5.49 2.15
CA VAL A 66 6.27 -4.10 1.77
C VAL A 66 6.86 -4.05 0.39
N THR A 67 6.31 -3.21 -0.46
CA THR A 67 6.86 -2.94 -1.77
C THR A 67 6.86 -1.43 -2.03
N HIS A 68 7.50 -1.03 -3.10
CA HIS A 68 7.61 0.38 -3.45
C HIS A 68 6.99 0.63 -4.81
N TYR A 69 6.23 1.71 -4.91
CA TYR A 69 5.78 2.23 -6.19
C TYR A 69 6.65 3.43 -6.50
N ARG A 70 7.48 3.28 -7.52
CA ARG A 70 8.54 4.23 -7.83
C ARG A 70 9.43 4.39 -6.59
N SER A 71 10.10 5.51 -6.41
CA SER A 71 11.02 5.65 -5.27
C SER A 71 10.41 6.39 -4.09
N ARG A 72 9.16 6.83 -4.21
CA ARG A 72 8.58 7.74 -3.22
C ARG A 72 7.38 7.19 -2.45
N THR A 73 6.85 6.07 -2.87
CA THR A 73 5.64 5.51 -2.26
C THR A 73 5.91 4.11 -1.77
N VAL A 74 5.60 3.86 -0.51
CA VAL A 74 5.71 2.53 0.10
C VAL A 74 4.30 1.97 0.25
N ILE A 75 4.11 0.74 -0.20
CA ILE A 75 2.86 0.02 -0.09
C ILE A 75 3.06 -1.12 0.90
N ALA A 76 2.31 -1.10 2.00
CA ALA A 76 2.34 -2.16 2.99
C ALA A 76 1.06 -2.98 2.87
N TYR A 77 1.20 -4.29 2.71
CA TYR A 77 0.05 -5.15 2.49
C TYR A 77 0.26 -6.52 3.12
N ARG A 78 -0.83 -7.27 3.21
CA ARG A 78 -0.80 -8.63 3.74
C ARG A 78 -1.73 -9.51 2.93
N ILE A 79 -1.32 -10.74 2.70
CA ILE A 79 -2.16 -11.73 2.04
C ILE A 79 -3.00 -12.40 3.12
N SER A 80 -4.31 -12.42 2.93
CA SER A 80 -5.24 -13.05 3.86
C SER A 80 -6.27 -13.82 3.05
N GLY A 81 -6.17 -15.16 3.08
CA GLY A 81 -7.03 -16.00 2.27
C GLY A 81 -6.85 -15.70 0.79
N ASP A 82 -7.92 -15.29 0.15
CA ASP A 82 -7.92 -14.90 -1.27
C ASP A 82 -7.80 -13.39 -1.47
N GLN A 83 -7.46 -12.64 -0.42
CA GLN A 83 -7.37 -11.20 -0.48
C GLN A 83 -5.94 -10.71 -0.32
N VAL A 84 -5.63 -9.64 -1.03
CA VAL A 84 -4.46 -8.82 -0.77
C VAL A 84 -4.97 -7.57 -0.08
N ALA A 85 -4.73 -7.47 1.20
CA ALA A 85 -5.21 -6.35 2.01
C ALA A 85 -4.15 -5.26 2.05
N ILE A 86 -4.43 -4.12 1.44
CA ILE A 86 -3.54 -2.97 1.48
C ILE A 86 -3.77 -2.28 2.82
N LEU A 87 -2.75 -2.30 3.66
CA LEU A 87 -2.84 -1.79 5.03
C LEU A 87 -2.33 -0.36 5.16
N GLY A 88 -1.44 0.04 4.27
CA GLY A 88 -0.91 1.39 4.32
C GLY A 88 -0.28 1.83 3.02
N VAL A 89 -0.38 3.12 2.75
CA VAL A 89 0.26 3.77 1.60
C VAL A 89 0.99 5.01 2.14
N TYR A 90 2.31 5.01 2.02
CA TYR A 90 3.17 6.03 2.62
C TYR A 90 3.96 6.74 1.53
N TYR A 91 3.89 8.06 1.52
CA TYR A 91 4.48 8.86 0.47
C TYR A 91 5.52 9.82 1.04
N GLY A 92 6.60 10.05 0.27
CA GLY A 92 7.52 11.13 0.55
C GLY A 92 8.34 10.97 1.83
N GLY A 93 8.66 9.74 2.19
CA GLY A 93 9.51 9.50 3.36
C GLY A 93 8.75 9.37 4.67
N GLN A 94 7.44 9.26 4.63
CA GLN A 94 6.67 8.94 5.83
C GLN A 94 7.19 7.65 6.45
N ASP A 95 7.24 7.60 7.77
CA ASP A 95 7.83 6.49 8.49
C ASP A 95 6.81 5.38 8.75
N TYR A 96 6.71 4.45 7.81
CA TYR A 96 5.78 3.34 7.96
C TYR A 96 6.19 2.40 9.10
N VAL A 97 7.48 2.30 9.38
CA VAL A 97 7.97 1.44 10.46
C VAL A 97 7.44 1.94 11.80
N ALA A 98 7.56 3.24 12.04
CA ALA A 98 7.06 3.84 13.26
C ALA A 98 5.54 3.70 13.37
N ASP A 99 4.84 3.87 12.27
CA ASP A 99 3.38 3.75 12.25
C ASP A 99 2.92 2.34 12.62
N PHE A 100 3.56 1.32 12.04
CA PHE A 100 3.22 -0.05 12.36
C PHE A 100 3.58 -0.42 13.79
N ARG A 101 4.70 0.07 14.29
CA ARG A 101 5.08 -0.19 15.68
C ARG A 101 4.11 0.46 16.67
N ALA A 102 3.66 1.68 16.37
CA ALA A 102 2.69 2.35 17.22
C ALA A 102 1.33 1.66 17.23
N SER A 103 0.95 1.04 16.11
CA SER A 103 -0.37 0.41 15.95
C SER A 103 -0.44 -1.01 16.45
N PHE A 104 0.65 -1.78 16.35
CA PHE A 104 0.63 -3.22 16.58
C PHE A 104 1.62 -3.70 17.63
N ASP A 105 2.47 -2.85 18.13
CA ASP A 105 3.48 -3.19 19.12
C ASP A 105 2.99 -2.70 20.48
N ASP A 106 2.67 -3.62 21.34
CA ASP A 106 2.21 -3.30 22.69
C ASP A 106 3.37 -3.15 23.64
#